data_4df493a339857968ee0281f53f0d7b27
#
_entry.id   4df493a339857968ee0281f53f0d7b27
#
_cell.length_a   1.000
_cell.length_b   1.000
_cell.length_c   1.000
_cell.angle_alpha   90.00
_cell.angle_beta   90.00
_cell.angle_gamma   90.00
#
_symmetry.space_group_name_H-M   'P 1'
#
loop_
_entity.id
_entity.type
_entity.pdbx_description
1 polymer ?
#
loop_
_entity_poly.entity_id
_entity_poly.type
_entity_poly.pdbx_seq_one_letter_code
_entity_poly.pdbx_strand_id
1 'polypeptide(L)'
;MVQNRDLDVARPALKLGLVTVIISFVLVSLTGDWSARIMTEQQPMKMAAAEALYETSDNAPFSLFTLGTLDGSRAVFQIGLPGMLSFMSTGDVNGTVEGINNLQAEYEKTYGAGDYTPNIPLAYWGFRLMIGFGAIAFELSAPSFQAPLSISNVTFFEVPILAFQTL
;
A
#
# COMPACT_ATOMS: atom_id res chain seq x y z
N MET A 1 -8.87 37.58 -14.62
CA MET A 1 -9.72 37.97 -13.46
C MET A 1 -10.63 36.79 -13.15
N VAL A 2 -10.33 35.97 -12.14
CA VAL A 2 -11.28 34.96 -11.64
C VAL A 2 -12.42 35.73 -10.98
N GLN A 3 -13.61 35.60 -11.52
CA GLN A 3 -14.78 36.33 -10.99
C GLN A 3 -15.15 35.77 -9.61
N ASN A 4 -15.44 36.63 -8.63
CA ASN A 4 -15.85 36.23 -7.27
C ASN A 4 -17.00 35.20 -7.25
N ARG A 5 -17.80 35.16 -8.31
CA ARG A 5 -18.89 34.19 -8.52
C ARG A 5 -18.42 32.74 -8.63
N ASP A 6 -17.21 32.53 -9.15
CA ASP A 6 -16.64 31.18 -9.29
C ASP A 6 -16.16 30.63 -7.94
N LEU A 7 -15.77 31.51 -7.03
CA LEU A 7 -15.34 31.13 -5.67
C LEU A 7 -16.52 30.69 -4.79
N ASP A 8 -17.71 31.24 -4.99
CA ASP A 8 -18.91 30.87 -4.22
C ASP A 8 -19.39 29.43 -4.53
N VAL A 9 -19.10 28.94 -5.74
CA VAL A 9 -19.38 27.56 -6.13
C VAL A 9 -18.20 26.65 -5.80
N ALA A 10 -16.97 27.10 -6.02
CA ALA A 10 -15.77 26.31 -5.80
C ALA A 10 -15.55 25.96 -4.31
N ARG A 11 -15.81 26.89 -3.40
CA ARG A 11 -15.62 26.66 -1.95
C ARG A 11 -16.46 25.52 -1.38
N PRO A 12 -17.78 25.44 -1.59
CA PRO A 12 -18.58 24.31 -1.10
C PRO A 12 -18.21 23.00 -1.81
N ALA A 13 -17.87 23.03 -3.09
CA ALA A 13 -17.42 21.85 -3.83
C ALA A 13 -16.11 21.29 -3.26
N LEU A 14 -15.13 22.16 -2.96
CA LEU A 14 -13.87 21.77 -2.33
C LEU A 14 -14.08 21.20 -0.91
N LYS A 15 -14.94 21.82 -0.11
CA LYS A 15 -15.28 21.30 1.24
C LYS A 15 -15.91 19.92 1.14
N LEU A 16 -16.85 19.72 0.25
CA LEU A 16 -17.49 18.44 0.04
C LEU A 16 -16.45 17.39 -0.42
N GLY A 17 -15.61 17.73 -1.39
CA GLY A 17 -14.53 16.87 -1.86
C GLY A 17 -13.56 16.49 -0.74
N LEU A 18 -13.16 17.46 0.09
CA LEU A 18 -12.27 17.22 1.24
C LEU A 18 -12.89 16.26 2.26
N VAL A 19 -14.14 16.49 2.64
CA VAL A 19 -14.86 15.62 3.57
C VAL A 19 -14.97 14.20 3.00
N THR A 20 -15.31 14.08 1.71
CA THR A 20 -15.39 12.77 1.03
C THR A 20 -14.06 12.04 1.05
N VAL A 21 -12.95 12.73 0.76
CA VAL A 21 -11.60 12.14 0.78
C VAL A 21 -11.23 11.65 2.18
N ILE A 22 -11.49 12.46 3.23
CA ILE A 22 -11.20 12.07 4.61
C ILE A 22 -12.02 10.83 5.00
N ILE A 23 -13.31 10.84 4.75
CA ILE A 23 -14.19 9.69 5.06
C ILE A 23 -13.72 8.44 4.29
N SER A 24 -13.45 8.58 2.99
CA SER A 24 -12.98 7.47 2.16
C SER A 24 -11.63 6.93 2.65
N PHE A 25 -10.71 7.79 3.03
CA PHE A 25 -9.42 7.39 3.58
C PHE A 25 -9.58 6.56 4.85
N VAL A 26 -10.42 7.01 5.79
CA VAL A 26 -10.69 6.26 7.03
C VAL A 26 -11.32 4.90 6.72
N LEU A 27 -12.33 4.85 5.86
CA LEU A 27 -13.00 3.61 5.49
C LEU A 27 -12.05 2.63 4.80
N VAL A 28 -11.23 3.10 3.85
CA VAL A 28 -10.24 2.26 3.15
C VAL A 28 -9.18 1.75 4.11
N SER A 29 -8.73 2.58 5.06
CA SER A 29 -7.75 2.15 6.07
C SER A 29 -8.31 1.06 6.97
N LEU A 30 -9.54 1.21 7.48
CA LEU A 30 -10.17 0.21 8.33
C LEU A 30 -10.44 -1.11 7.57
N THR A 31 -10.94 -1.03 6.34
CA THR A 31 -11.20 -2.22 5.53
C THR A 31 -9.90 -2.89 5.08
N GLY A 32 -8.84 -2.11 4.83
CA GLY A 32 -7.51 -2.61 4.51
C GLY A 32 -6.88 -3.39 5.66
N ASP A 33 -6.94 -2.87 6.89
CA ASP A 33 -6.47 -3.57 8.09
C ASP A 33 -7.22 -4.90 8.30
N TRP A 34 -8.54 -4.87 8.20
CA TRP A 34 -9.36 -6.08 8.28
C TRP A 34 -8.98 -7.10 7.19
N SER A 35 -8.82 -6.66 5.95
CA SER A 35 -8.45 -7.53 4.84
C SER A 35 -7.06 -8.15 5.03
N ALA A 36 -6.10 -7.40 5.59
CA ALA A 36 -4.76 -7.90 5.88
C ALA A 36 -4.80 -9.04 6.92
N ARG A 37 -5.59 -8.91 7.98
CA ARG A 37 -5.77 -9.95 8.99
C ARG A 37 -6.43 -11.21 8.43
N ILE A 38 -7.51 -11.05 7.66
CA ILE A 38 -8.17 -12.18 6.98
C ILE A 38 -7.19 -12.87 6.03
N MET A 39 -6.38 -12.12 5.27
CA MET A 39 -5.41 -12.70 4.36
C MET A 39 -4.33 -13.48 5.11
N THR A 40 -3.87 -12.99 6.26
CA THR A 40 -2.90 -13.69 7.12
C THR A 40 -3.46 -15.02 7.65
N GLU A 41 -4.73 -15.04 8.05
CA GLU A 41 -5.37 -16.25 8.57
C GLU A 41 -5.76 -17.27 7.48
N GLN A 42 -6.30 -16.79 6.35
CA GLN A 42 -6.87 -17.65 5.32
C GLN A 42 -5.86 -18.01 4.21
N GLN A 43 -4.87 -17.17 3.97
CA GLN A 43 -3.89 -17.33 2.89
C GLN A 43 -2.50 -16.89 3.36
N PRO A 44 -1.93 -17.51 4.40
CA PRO A 44 -0.65 -17.09 4.99
C PRO A 44 0.50 -17.13 3.97
N MET A 45 0.56 -18.13 3.10
CA MET A 45 1.56 -18.22 2.04
C MET A 45 1.54 -17.01 1.10
N LYS A 46 0.36 -16.50 0.77
CA LYS A 46 0.22 -15.31 -0.10
C LYS A 46 0.68 -14.04 0.61
N MET A 47 0.39 -13.91 1.90
CA MET A 47 0.86 -12.81 2.73
C MET A 47 2.38 -12.84 2.85
N ALA A 48 2.96 -14.00 3.18
CA ALA A 48 4.41 -14.19 3.26
C ALA A 48 5.11 -13.87 1.93
N ALA A 49 4.53 -14.27 0.79
CA ALA A 49 5.08 -13.97 -0.53
C ALA A 49 5.00 -12.47 -0.89
N ALA A 50 3.91 -11.77 -0.55
CA ALA A 50 3.75 -10.34 -0.79
C ALA A 50 4.74 -9.49 0.04
N GLU A 51 5.19 -10.01 1.18
CA GLU A 51 6.19 -9.37 2.04
C GLU A 51 7.61 -9.92 1.85
N ALA A 52 7.78 -10.96 1.02
CA ALA A 52 9.04 -11.70 0.85
C ALA A 52 9.61 -12.16 2.21
N LEU A 53 8.73 -12.64 3.10
CA LEU A 53 9.07 -13.17 4.40
C LEU A 53 9.42 -14.66 4.23
N TYR A 54 10.69 -14.98 4.14
CA TYR A 54 11.12 -16.35 3.88
C TYR A 54 11.07 -17.25 5.10
N GLU A 55 11.41 -16.72 6.27
CA GLU A 55 11.42 -17.46 7.53
C GLU A 55 10.39 -16.89 8.49
N THR A 56 9.76 -17.77 9.29
CA THR A 56 8.86 -17.37 10.37
C THR A 56 9.59 -16.49 11.37
N SER A 57 9.00 -15.37 11.72
CA SER A 57 9.60 -14.37 12.60
C SER A 57 8.60 -13.79 13.58
N ASP A 58 9.02 -13.65 14.82
CA ASP A 58 8.42 -12.76 15.80
C ASP A 58 8.94 -11.35 15.52
N ASN A 59 8.11 -10.33 15.68
CA ASN A 59 8.48 -8.96 15.31
C ASN A 59 8.85 -8.82 13.83
N ALA A 60 8.09 -9.48 12.94
CA ALA A 60 8.36 -9.50 11.52
C ALA A 60 8.35 -8.10 10.91
N PRO A 61 9.39 -7.75 10.13
CA PRO A 61 9.49 -6.42 9.52
C PRO A 61 8.54 -6.29 8.32
N PHE A 62 7.90 -5.14 8.19
CA PHE A 62 7.25 -4.77 6.94
C PHE A 62 8.32 -4.40 5.92
N SER A 63 8.43 -5.15 4.84
CA SER A 63 9.44 -4.93 3.83
C SER A 63 9.15 -3.68 2.99
N LEU A 64 10.06 -2.72 3.01
CA LEU A 64 10.04 -1.60 2.07
C LEU A 64 10.71 -1.98 0.75
N PHE A 65 11.82 -2.72 0.85
CA PHE A 65 12.58 -3.17 -0.30
C PHE A 65 13.29 -4.49 0.04
N THR A 66 13.04 -5.54 -0.73
CA THR A 66 13.71 -6.84 -0.58
C THR A 66 14.17 -7.35 -1.93
N LEU A 67 15.42 -7.79 -1.97
CA LEU A 67 15.97 -8.57 -3.06
C LEU A 67 16.11 -10.02 -2.57
N GLY A 68 15.39 -10.94 -3.17
CA GLY A 68 15.51 -12.37 -2.94
C GLY A 68 16.56 -13.00 -3.83
N THR A 69 16.97 -14.23 -3.50
CA THR A 69 17.76 -15.07 -4.39
C THR A 69 16.95 -15.47 -5.62
N LEU A 70 17.63 -15.83 -6.72
CA LEU A 70 16.96 -16.25 -7.97
C LEU A 70 16.16 -17.54 -7.81
N ASP A 71 16.54 -18.38 -6.87
CA ASP A 71 15.84 -19.62 -6.51
C ASP A 71 14.66 -19.40 -5.56
N GLY A 72 14.46 -18.15 -5.11
CA GLY A 72 13.35 -17.80 -4.22
C GLY A 72 13.45 -18.38 -2.80
N SER A 73 14.65 -18.81 -2.36
CA SER A 73 14.82 -19.48 -1.06
C SER A 73 15.08 -18.53 0.12
N ARG A 74 15.62 -17.35 -0.13
CA ARG A 74 15.98 -16.39 0.93
C ARG A 74 16.08 -14.96 0.43
N ALA A 75 16.01 -14.00 1.38
CA ALA A 75 16.37 -12.62 1.13
C ALA A 75 17.90 -12.46 1.10
N VAL A 76 18.42 -11.78 0.08
CA VAL A 76 19.83 -11.35 0.00
C VAL A 76 20.02 -10.01 0.69
N PHE A 77 19.06 -9.12 0.51
CA PHE A 77 19.07 -7.79 1.07
C PHE A 77 17.64 -7.35 1.37
N GLN A 78 17.44 -6.76 2.55
CA GLN A 78 16.13 -6.28 2.99
C GLN A 78 16.26 -4.98 3.75
N ILE A 79 15.41 -4.03 3.40
CA ILE A 79 15.13 -2.82 4.19
C ILE A 79 13.67 -2.90 4.63
N GLY A 80 13.42 -2.84 5.93
CA GLY A 80 12.07 -2.95 6.46
C GLY A 80 11.87 -2.20 7.76
N LEU A 81 10.61 -2.02 8.13
CA LEU A 81 10.18 -1.44 9.41
C LEU A 81 9.95 -2.59 10.40
N PRO A 82 10.77 -2.72 11.46
CA PRO A 82 10.67 -3.83 12.41
C PRO A 82 9.29 -3.87 13.08
N GLY A 83 8.73 -5.06 13.26
CA GLY A 83 7.47 -5.30 13.95
C GLY A 83 6.22 -4.79 13.25
N MET A 84 6.37 -4.03 12.18
CA MET A 84 5.22 -3.43 11.49
C MET A 84 4.35 -4.49 10.78
N LEU A 85 4.97 -5.52 10.19
CA LEU A 85 4.23 -6.62 9.58
C LEU A 85 3.49 -7.44 10.64
N SER A 86 4.15 -7.76 11.75
CA SER A 86 3.52 -8.42 12.89
C SER A 86 2.30 -7.64 13.40
N PHE A 87 2.46 -6.34 13.58
CA PHE A 87 1.35 -5.48 14.02
C PHE A 87 0.18 -5.47 13.02
N MET A 88 0.44 -5.34 11.73
CA MET A 88 -0.60 -5.34 10.69
C MET A 88 -1.32 -6.69 10.58
N SER A 89 -0.59 -7.79 10.78
CA SER A 89 -1.13 -9.14 10.60
C SER A 89 -1.88 -9.65 11.83
N THR A 90 -1.35 -9.39 13.03
CA THR A 90 -1.84 -9.97 14.29
C THR A 90 -2.42 -8.93 15.26
N GLY A 91 -2.11 -7.64 15.08
CA GLY A 91 -2.42 -6.57 16.01
C GLY A 91 -1.40 -6.43 17.15
N ASP A 92 -0.36 -7.27 17.17
CA ASP A 92 0.74 -7.22 18.14
C ASP A 92 2.08 -7.04 17.41
N VAL A 93 2.89 -6.08 17.85
CA VAL A 93 4.22 -5.82 17.28
C VAL A 93 5.16 -7.04 17.40
N ASN A 94 4.96 -7.86 18.43
CA ASN A 94 5.72 -9.08 18.66
C ASN A 94 5.00 -10.35 18.17
N GLY A 95 3.88 -10.20 17.46
CA GLY A 95 3.14 -11.33 16.92
C GLY A 95 3.97 -12.12 15.91
N THR A 96 3.85 -13.45 15.94
CA THR A 96 4.53 -14.35 15.01
C THR A 96 3.84 -14.29 13.63
N VAL A 97 4.63 -14.11 12.58
CA VAL A 97 4.17 -14.23 11.18
C VAL A 97 4.94 -15.36 10.52
N GLU A 98 4.21 -16.27 9.91
CA GLU A 98 4.79 -17.47 9.26
C GLU A 98 5.47 -17.10 7.94
N GLY A 99 6.64 -17.70 7.73
CA GLY A 99 7.45 -17.51 6.55
C GLY A 99 7.18 -18.54 5.46
N ILE A 100 7.57 -18.21 4.22
CA ILE A 100 7.36 -19.04 3.02
C ILE A 100 7.90 -20.44 3.20
N ASN A 101 9.14 -20.59 3.70
CA ASN A 101 9.80 -21.87 3.83
C ASN A 101 9.10 -22.78 4.86
N ASN A 102 8.64 -22.20 5.96
CA ASN A 102 7.91 -22.93 6.99
C ASN A 102 6.54 -23.40 6.49
N LEU A 103 5.80 -22.50 5.82
CA LEU A 103 4.50 -22.82 5.22
C LEU A 103 4.62 -23.86 4.11
N GLN A 104 5.66 -23.81 3.27
CA GLN A 104 5.91 -24.81 2.25
C GLN A 104 6.10 -26.20 2.88
N ALA A 105 6.92 -26.29 3.92
CA ALA A 105 7.16 -27.56 4.63
C ALA A 105 5.88 -28.10 5.32
N GLU A 106 5.02 -27.23 5.82
CA GLU A 106 3.72 -27.60 6.39
C GLU A 106 2.75 -28.11 5.32
N TYR A 107 2.68 -27.42 4.17
CA TYR A 107 1.80 -27.81 3.08
C TYR A 107 2.22 -29.13 2.45
N GLU A 108 3.52 -29.39 2.33
CA GLU A 108 4.03 -30.69 1.89
C GLU A 108 3.61 -31.85 2.81
N LYS A 109 3.60 -31.62 4.11
CA LYS A 109 3.13 -32.62 5.09
C LYS A 109 1.63 -32.85 5.00
N THR A 110 0.86 -31.79 4.71
CA THR A 110 -0.61 -31.85 4.73
C THR A 110 -1.19 -32.33 3.41
N TYR A 111 -0.66 -31.86 2.30
CA TYR A 111 -1.20 -32.09 0.95
C TYR A 111 -0.34 -33.01 0.09
N GLY A 112 0.85 -33.39 0.56
CA GLY A 112 1.81 -34.21 -0.16
C GLY A 112 2.92 -33.39 -0.81
N ALA A 113 3.89 -34.11 -1.39
CA ALA A 113 5.04 -33.49 -2.05
C ALA A 113 4.61 -32.62 -3.24
N GLY A 114 4.95 -31.36 -3.25
CA GLY A 114 4.63 -30.40 -4.30
C GLY A 114 5.17 -29.02 -3.98
N ASP A 115 5.26 -28.16 -5.00
CA ASP A 115 5.61 -26.74 -4.82
C ASP A 115 4.32 -25.92 -4.67
N TYR A 116 4.12 -25.37 -3.49
CA TYR A 116 2.97 -24.53 -3.13
C TYR A 116 3.32 -23.05 -3.08
N THR A 117 4.59 -22.69 -3.41
CA THR A 117 5.04 -21.32 -3.37
C THR A 117 4.52 -20.52 -4.57
N PRO A 118 3.90 -19.36 -4.37
CA PRO A 118 3.53 -18.48 -5.48
C PRO A 118 4.78 -17.86 -6.12
N ASN A 119 4.60 -17.23 -7.27
CA ASN A 119 5.68 -16.46 -7.87
C ASN A 119 6.01 -15.25 -6.97
N ILE A 120 7.02 -15.42 -6.09
CA ILE A 120 7.39 -14.45 -5.06
C ILE A 120 7.76 -13.08 -5.68
N PRO A 121 8.63 -13.00 -6.72
CA PRO A 121 8.93 -11.72 -7.36
C PRO A 121 7.70 -10.98 -7.86
N LEU A 122 6.77 -11.68 -8.50
CA LEU A 122 5.55 -11.08 -9.03
C LEU A 122 4.63 -10.61 -7.89
N ALA A 123 4.44 -11.41 -6.85
CA ALA A 123 3.61 -11.06 -5.70
C ALA A 123 4.20 -9.86 -4.95
N TYR A 124 5.48 -9.89 -4.67
CA TYR A 124 6.20 -8.85 -3.95
C TYR A 124 6.19 -7.51 -4.71
N TRP A 125 6.69 -7.50 -5.94
CA TRP A 125 6.79 -6.26 -6.71
C TRP A 125 5.44 -5.71 -7.14
N GLY A 126 4.47 -6.57 -7.46
CA GLY A 126 3.10 -6.16 -7.74
C GLY A 126 2.49 -5.40 -6.56
N PHE A 127 2.67 -5.93 -5.34
CA PHE A 127 2.18 -5.29 -4.13
C PHE A 127 2.90 -3.95 -3.84
N ARG A 128 4.23 -3.89 -4.00
CA ARG A 128 5.02 -2.66 -3.81
C ARG A 128 4.70 -1.57 -4.83
N LEU A 129 4.50 -1.94 -6.09
CA LEU A 129 4.09 -0.99 -7.13
C LEU A 129 2.70 -0.41 -6.85
N MET A 130 1.76 -1.24 -6.37
CA MET A 130 0.43 -0.77 -5.97
C MET A 130 0.52 0.28 -4.87
N ILE A 131 1.30 0.03 -3.80
CA ILE A 131 1.52 0.99 -2.71
C ILE A 131 2.20 2.25 -3.25
N GLY A 132 3.25 2.10 -4.06
CA GLY A 132 4.01 3.22 -4.61
C GLY A 132 3.16 4.14 -5.49
N PHE A 133 2.37 3.58 -6.39
CA PHE A 133 1.45 4.37 -7.23
C PHE A 133 0.34 5.03 -6.39
N GLY A 134 -0.15 4.36 -5.34
CA GLY A 134 -1.09 4.96 -4.40
C GLY A 134 -0.50 6.16 -3.67
N ALA A 135 0.75 6.06 -3.20
CA ALA A 135 1.46 7.15 -2.56
C ALA A 135 1.69 8.33 -3.52
N ILE A 136 2.12 8.08 -4.76
CA ILE A 136 2.28 9.11 -5.79
C ILE A 136 0.95 9.81 -6.08
N ALA A 137 -0.13 9.06 -6.23
CA ALA A 137 -1.45 9.64 -6.48
C ALA A 137 -1.90 10.53 -5.30
N PHE A 138 -1.62 10.12 -4.06
CA PHE A 138 -1.87 10.92 -2.87
C PHE A 138 -1.05 12.21 -2.86
N GLU A 139 0.25 12.13 -3.11
CA GLU A 139 1.15 13.29 -3.19
C GLU A 139 0.71 14.29 -4.27
N LEU A 140 0.31 13.82 -5.44
CA LEU A 140 -0.18 14.68 -6.52
C LEU A 140 -1.51 15.36 -6.19
N SER A 141 -2.31 14.79 -5.28
CA SER A 141 -3.55 15.40 -4.79
C SER A 141 -3.33 16.39 -3.65
N ALA A 142 -2.20 16.32 -2.93
CA ALA A 142 -1.91 17.14 -1.75
C ALA A 142 -1.94 18.67 -2.01
N PRO A 143 -1.46 19.23 -3.15
CA PRO A 143 -1.58 20.65 -3.43
C PRO A 143 -3.02 21.14 -3.50
N SER A 144 -3.95 20.30 -3.92
CA SER A 144 -5.38 20.59 -3.96
C SER A 144 -5.98 20.76 -2.54
N PHE A 145 -5.36 20.15 -1.52
CA PHE A 145 -5.73 20.30 -0.12
C PHE A 145 -5.26 21.62 0.49
N GLN A 146 -4.11 22.15 0.02
CA GLN A 146 -3.54 23.39 0.53
C GLN A 146 -4.21 24.64 -0.06
N ALA A 147 -4.75 24.52 -1.27
CA ALA A 147 -5.39 25.63 -1.97
C ALA A 147 -6.55 26.28 -1.21
N PRO A 148 -7.43 25.58 -0.46
CA PRO A 148 -8.49 26.23 0.32
C PRO A 148 -8.01 26.92 1.60
N LEU A 149 -6.81 26.60 2.11
CA LEU A 149 -6.27 27.14 3.36
C LEU A 149 -5.45 28.43 3.17
N SER A 150 -5.00 28.71 1.94
CA SER A 150 -4.20 29.88 1.59
C SER A 150 -4.87 30.75 0.52
N ILE A 151 -6.03 31.34 0.83
CA ILE A 151 -6.82 32.15 -0.12
C ILE A 151 -6.23 33.55 -0.37
N SER A 152 -5.12 33.93 0.23
CA SER A 152 -4.55 35.26 0.02
C SER A 152 -3.54 35.37 -1.12
N ASN A 153 -2.98 34.26 -1.65
CA ASN A 153 -1.94 34.28 -2.70
C ASN A 153 -1.97 33.05 -3.63
N VAL A 154 -3.14 32.66 -4.12
CA VAL A 154 -3.18 31.59 -5.13
C VAL A 154 -2.96 32.19 -6.53
N THR A 155 -1.73 32.21 -6.96
CA THR A 155 -1.40 32.15 -8.39
C THR A 155 -1.75 30.75 -8.86
N PHE A 156 -2.85 30.64 -9.60
CA PHE A 156 -3.17 29.39 -10.30
C PHE A 156 -1.98 29.02 -11.19
N PHE A 157 -1.36 27.87 -10.93
CA PHE A 157 -0.51 27.23 -11.91
C PHE A 157 -1.42 26.95 -13.11
N GLU A 158 -1.17 27.67 -14.20
CA GLU A 158 -1.72 27.35 -15.50
C GLU A 158 -1.22 25.95 -15.88
N VAL A 159 -2.05 24.93 -15.64
CA VAL A 159 -1.85 23.65 -16.32
C VAL A 159 -2.07 23.93 -17.80
N PRO A 160 -1.07 23.73 -18.67
CA PRO A 160 -1.25 23.94 -20.10
C PRO A 160 -2.19 22.87 -20.65
N ILE A 161 -3.49 23.16 -20.68
CA ILE A 161 -4.51 22.37 -21.41
C ILE A 161 -4.36 22.56 -22.94
N LEU A 162 -3.22 23.00 -23.42
CA LEU A 162 -2.99 23.30 -24.83
C LEU A 162 -2.36 22.16 -25.64
N ALA A 163 -2.41 20.90 -25.18
CA ALA A 163 -1.86 19.79 -25.97
C ALA A 163 -2.90 18.86 -26.62
N PHE A 164 -4.21 19.15 -26.53
CA PHE A 164 -5.25 18.26 -27.09
C PHE A 164 -6.20 18.89 -28.10
N GLN A 165 -5.85 20.01 -28.72
CA GLN A 165 -6.71 20.64 -29.74
C GLN A 165 -6.10 20.72 -31.15
N THR A 166 -5.09 19.90 -31.46
CA THR A 166 -4.65 19.75 -32.88
C THR A 166 -4.30 18.29 -33.14
N LEU A 167 -5.32 17.49 -33.45
CA LEU A 167 -5.31 16.33 -34.36
C LEU A 167 -6.72 16.10 -34.82
#